data_296928e5bd71da9b236e856ae7e71024
#
_entry.id   296928e5bd71da9b236e856ae7e71024
#
_cell.length_a   1.000
_cell.length_b   1.000
_cell.length_c   1.000
_cell.angle_alpha   90.00
_cell.angle_beta   90.00
_cell.angle_gamma   90.00
#
_symmetry.space_group_name_H-M   'P 1'
#
loop_
_entity.id
_entity.type
_entity.pdbx_description
1 polymer ?
#
loop_
_entity_poly.entity_id
_entity_poly.type
_entity_poly.pdbx_seq_one_letter_code
_entity_poly.pdbx_strand_id
1 'polypeptide(L)'
;MKKLLLSFLIVGSLFAENFVNLQISNETLMLEGQYKVSFQEPFYVRGGYLINSEKSNFAYVGIKSEGQMIGADLPAKFSLFLDYVKTKNNSAIPVGIGINSYLNEFSIPLFIRGEMAYAPKILSFEEANKFLKLKVESGVRFIENGEVFVGYRNISFKKVYNSVFYGGVGFSF
;
A
#
# COMPACT_ATOMS: atom_id res chain seq x y z
N MET A 1 -7.76 -26.02 -5.94
CA MET A 1 -7.01 -24.83 -5.52
C MET A 1 -6.04 -24.30 -6.57
N LYS A 2 -5.18 -25.11 -7.23
CA LYS A 2 -4.24 -24.61 -8.29
C LYS A 2 -4.93 -23.95 -9.50
N LYS A 3 -6.12 -24.38 -9.91
CA LYS A 3 -6.87 -23.82 -11.05
C LYS A 3 -7.51 -22.45 -10.73
N LEU A 4 -7.85 -22.19 -9.45
CA LEU A 4 -8.39 -20.88 -9.02
C LEU A 4 -7.30 -19.80 -8.98
N LEU A 5 -6.07 -20.15 -8.60
CA LEU A 5 -4.93 -19.21 -8.64
C LEU A 5 -4.55 -18.82 -10.07
N LEU A 6 -4.65 -19.77 -11.01
CA LEU A 6 -4.35 -19.52 -12.42
C LEU A 6 -5.41 -18.65 -13.11
N SER A 7 -6.68 -18.82 -12.78
CA SER A 7 -7.75 -17.96 -13.29
C SER A 7 -7.67 -16.53 -12.76
N PHE A 8 -7.19 -16.32 -11.54
CA PHE A 8 -6.95 -14.97 -11.00
C PHE A 8 -5.79 -14.25 -11.73
N LEU A 9 -4.78 -14.99 -12.16
CA LEU A 9 -3.65 -14.45 -12.94
C LEU A 9 -4.04 -14.09 -14.38
N ILE A 10 -4.95 -14.81 -15.01
CA ILE A 10 -5.35 -14.60 -16.42
C ILE A 10 -6.32 -13.42 -16.55
N VAL A 11 -7.20 -13.17 -15.58
CA VAL A 11 -8.13 -12.02 -15.62
C VAL A 11 -7.40 -10.70 -15.34
N GLY A 12 -6.25 -10.73 -14.64
CA GLY A 12 -5.44 -9.55 -14.33
C GLY A 12 -4.68 -8.94 -15.51
N SER A 13 -4.44 -9.72 -16.57
CA SER A 13 -3.55 -9.29 -17.68
C SER A 13 -4.18 -8.32 -18.70
N LEU A 14 -5.45 -7.93 -18.53
CA LEU A 14 -6.14 -7.05 -19.48
C LEU A 14 -6.06 -5.55 -19.13
N PHE A 15 -5.47 -5.16 -18.00
CA PHE A 15 -5.46 -3.76 -17.53
C PHE A 15 -4.11 -3.39 -16.90
N ALA A 16 -3.29 -2.69 -17.67
CA ALA A 16 -1.90 -2.32 -17.38
C ALA A 16 -1.74 -1.18 -16.34
N GLU A 17 -2.29 -1.28 -15.13
CA GLU A 17 -2.01 -0.39 -14.01
C GLU A 17 -2.38 -1.01 -12.65
N ASN A 18 -2.60 -2.31 -12.63
CA ASN A 18 -2.81 -3.05 -11.38
C ASN A 18 -1.45 -3.33 -10.73
N PHE A 19 -1.43 -3.38 -9.43
CA PHE A 19 -0.20 -3.58 -8.69
C PHE A 19 -0.44 -4.52 -7.50
N VAL A 20 0.48 -5.45 -7.30
CA VAL A 20 0.52 -6.35 -6.13
C VAL A 20 1.93 -6.34 -5.56
N ASN A 21 2.05 -6.26 -4.25
CA ASN A 21 3.33 -6.39 -3.58
C ASN A 21 3.28 -7.36 -2.40
N LEU A 22 4.42 -7.97 -2.14
CA LEU A 22 4.68 -8.83 -1.00
C LEU A 22 5.79 -8.21 -0.17
N GLN A 23 5.54 -8.01 1.12
CA GLN A 23 6.45 -7.41 2.09
C GLN A 23 6.78 -8.42 3.19
N ILE A 24 8.05 -8.57 3.52
CA ILE A 24 8.54 -9.53 4.51
C ILE A 24 9.41 -8.79 5.53
N SER A 25 9.18 -9.06 6.80
CA SER A 25 10.01 -8.66 7.91
C SER A 25 10.24 -9.83 8.87
N ASN A 26 10.97 -9.63 9.94
CA ASN A 26 11.20 -10.67 10.94
C ASN A 26 9.91 -11.22 11.59
N GLU A 27 8.89 -10.38 11.73
CA GLU A 27 7.65 -10.70 12.46
C GLU A 27 6.41 -10.70 11.58
N THR A 28 6.49 -10.16 10.36
CA THR A 28 5.31 -9.93 9.54
C THR A 28 5.49 -10.29 8.09
N LEU A 29 4.42 -10.83 7.52
CA LEU A 29 4.22 -10.99 6.08
C LEU A 29 3.02 -10.14 5.69
N MET A 30 3.16 -9.26 4.69
CA MET A 30 2.06 -8.44 4.19
C MET A 30 1.93 -8.57 2.68
N LEU A 31 0.70 -8.81 2.24
CA LEU A 31 0.30 -8.75 0.85
C LEU A 31 -0.57 -7.50 0.65
N GLU A 32 -0.22 -6.65 -0.28
CA GLU A 32 -1.02 -5.49 -0.68
C GLU A 32 -1.31 -5.54 -2.17
N GLY A 33 -2.45 -5.02 -2.57
CA GLY A 33 -2.83 -4.89 -3.97
C GLY A 33 -3.65 -3.64 -4.23
N GLN A 34 -3.58 -3.16 -5.46
CA GLN A 34 -4.47 -2.12 -5.98
C GLN A 34 -4.92 -2.48 -7.39
N TYR A 35 -6.17 -2.16 -7.66
CA TYR A 35 -6.82 -2.41 -8.94
C TYR A 35 -7.43 -1.12 -9.46
N LYS A 36 -7.09 -0.73 -10.70
CA LYS A 36 -7.65 0.45 -11.36
C LYS A 36 -9.07 0.18 -11.82
N VAL A 37 -10.01 1.00 -11.37
CA VAL A 37 -11.45 0.82 -11.65
C VAL A 37 -11.92 1.68 -12.84
N SER A 38 -11.28 2.82 -13.08
CA SER A 38 -11.69 3.76 -14.12
C SER A 38 -10.59 3.99 -15.16
N PHE A 39 -10.95 3.97 -16.45
CA PHE A 39 -10.01 4.26 -17.53
C PHE A 39 -9.78 5.77 -17.74
N GLN A 40 -10.72 6.61 -17.32
CA GLN A 40 -10.66 8.05 -17.54
C GLN A 40 -9.98 8.80 -16.38
N GLU A 41 -10.16 8.30 -15.16
CA GLU A 41 -9.56 8.88 -13.96
C GLU A 41 -8.72 7.84 -13.21
N PRO A 42 -7.59 8.22 -12.61
CA PRO A 42 -6.73 7.31 -11.86
C PRO A 42 -7.36 6.98 -10.49
N PHE A 43 -8.41 6.21 -10.51
CA PHE A 43 -9.16 5.73 -9.36
C PHE A 43 -8.94 4.25 -9.15
N TYR A 44 -8.58 3.86 -7.93
CA TYR A 44 -8.20 2.50 -7.56
C TYR A 44 -9.01 1.99 -6.37
N VAL A 45 -9.33 0.71 -6.38
CA VAL A 45 -9.63 -0.05 -5.18
C VAL A 45 -8.33 -0.65 -4.67
N ARG A 46 -8.08 -0.56 -3.37
CA ARG A 46 -6.86 -1.07 -2.73
C ARG A 46 -7.20 -1.96 -1.54
N GLY A 47 -6.30 -2.86 -1.21
CA GLY A 47 -6.46 -3.72 -0.06
C GLY A 47 -5.16 -4.37 0.35
N GLY A 48 -5.11 -4.86 1.58
CA GLY A 48 -3.95 -5.57 2.08
C GLY A 48 -4.26 -6.41 3.30
N TYR A 49 -3.46 -7.44 3.47
CA TYR A 49 -3.54 -8.36 4.58
C TYR A 49 -2.14 -8.60 5.17
N LEU A 50 -2.02 -8.36 6.46
CA LEU A 50 -0.79 -8.53 7.21
C LEU A 50 -0.97 -9.64 8.23
N ILE A 51 -0.14 -10.66 8.12
CA ILE A 51 0.04 -11.73 9.11
C ILE A 51 1.14 -11.28 10.07
N ASN A 52 0.84 -11.32 11.36
CA ASN A 52 1.79 -10.98 12.40
C ASN A 52 1.97 -12.20 13.32
N SER A 53 3.21 -12.62 13.55
CA SER A 53 3.52 -13.80 14.37
C SER A 53 3.23 -13.60 15.86
N GLU A 54 3.28 -12.36 16.35
CA GLU A 54 3.15 -12.03 17.77
C GLU A 54 1.80 -11.39 18.12
N LYS A 55 1.09 -10.82 17.13
CA LYS A 55 -0.14 -10.07 17.34
C LYS A 55 -1.24 -10.55 16.39
N SER A 56 -2.44 -10.04 16.58
CA SER A 56 -3.54 -10.32 15.65
C SER A 56 -3.24 -9.80 14.25
N ASN A 57 -3.77 -10.48 13.24
CA ASN A 57 -3.64 -10.05 11.85
C ASN A 57 -4.30 -8.68 11.63
N PHE A 58 -3.81 -7.95 10.63
CA PHE A 58 -4.35 -6.68 10.20
C PHE A 58 -4.79 -6.78 8.74
N ALA A 59 -5.95 -6.24 8.45
CA ALA A 59 -6.48 -6.15 7.09
C ALA A 59 -6.97 -4.74 6.81
N TYR A 60 -6.94 -4.36 5.55
CA TYR A 60 -7.61 -3.14 5.10
C TYR A 60 -8.16 -3.30 3.69
N VAL A 61 -9.19 -2.52 3.39
CA VAL A 61 -9.74 -2.29 2.07
C VAL A 61 -10.11 -0.83 1.94
N GLY A 62 -9.94 -0.26 0.76
CA GLY A 62 -10.21 1.15 0.55
C GLY A 62 -10.19 1.57 -0.91
N ILE A 63 -10.31 2.87 -1.09
CA ILE A 63 -10.29 3.54 -2.37
C ILE A 63 -9.18 4.58 -2.40
N LYS A 64 -8.58 4.77 -3.56
CA LYS A 64 -7.48 5.71 -3.76
C LYS A 64 -7.66 6.43 -5.09
N SER A 65 -7.42 7.75 -5.07
CA SER A 65 -7.27 8.56 -6.27
C SER A 65 -5.83 9.05 -6.37
N GLU A 66 -5.27 9.07 -7.56
CA GLU A 66 -3.93 9.60 -7.84
C GLU A 66 -4.01 10.79 -8.78
N GLY A 67 -3.06 11.71 -8.66
CA GLY A 67 -2.93 12.86 -9.55
C GLY A 67 -1.48 13.26 -9.69
N GLN A 68 -1.15 13.92 -10.81
CA GLN A 68 0.15 14.57 -10.99
C GLN A 68 0.09 16.00 -10.48
N MET A 69 1.17 16.48 -9.89
CA MET A 69 1.30 17.87 -9.50
C MET A 69 1.58 18.71 -10.74
N ILE A 70 0.67 19.60 -11.09
CA ILE A 70 0.84 20.53 -12.22
C ILE A 70 1.84 21.61 -11.78
N GLY A 71 2.90 21.81 -12.59
CA GLY A 71 3.89 22.87 -12.35
C GLY A 71 5.09 22.47 -11.47
N ALA A 72 5.23 21.21 -11.12
CA ALA A 72 6.46 20.70 -10.50
C ALA A 72 7.28 19.91 -11.53
N ASP A 73 8.57 20.24 -11.66
CA ASP A 73 9.51 19.49 -12.50
C ASP A 73 9.83 18.08 -11.96
N LEU A 74 9.25 17.73 -10.81
CA LEU A 74 9.42 16.41 -10.19
C LEU A 74 8.39 15.42 -10.75
N PRO A 75 8.81 14.24 -11.22
CA PRO A 75 7.92 13.18 -11.67
C PRO A 75 7.24 12.48 -10.49
N ALA A 76 6.49 13.24 -9.69
CA ALA A 76 5.81 12.76 -8.50
C ALA A 76 4.30 12.66 -8.72
N LYS A 77 3.72 11.54 -8.32
CA LYS A 77 2.28 11.34 -8.21
C LYS A 77 1.86 11.49 -6.76
N PHE A 78 0.83 12.30 -6.52
CA PHE A 78 0.19 12.42 -5.22
C PHE A 78 -1.06 11.55 -5.20
N SER A 79 -1.41 11.03 -4.04
CA SER A 79 -2.63 10.26 -3.85
C SER A 79 -3.37 10.69 -2.60
N LEU A 80 -4.71 10.60 -2.68
CA LEU A 80 -5.63 10.65 -1.55
C LEU A 80 -6.32 9.30 -1.45
N PHE A 81 -6.50 8.80 -0.23
CA PHE A 81 -7.17 7.53 -0.03
C PHE A 81 -8.00 7.49 1.25
N LEU A 82 -9.01 6.63 1.23
CA LEU A 82 -9.87 6.31 2.35
C LEU A 82 -9.88 4.80 2.50
N ASP A 83 -9.46 4.31 3.65
CA ASP A 83 -9.41 2.88 3.95
C ASP A 83 -10.40 2.52 5.09
N TYR A 84 -10.88 1.29 5.10
CA TYR A 84 -11.40 0.63 6.30
C TYR A 84 -10.35 -0.35 6.78
N VAL A 85 -9.90 -0.20 8.01
CA VAL A 85 -8.86 -1.04 8.61
C VAL A 85 -9.43 -1.85 9.76
N LYS A 86 -8.96 -3.10 9.90
CA LYS A 86 -9.45 -4.05 10.89
C LYS A 86 -8.33 -4.91 11.45
N THR A 87 -8.36 -5.10 12.77
CA THR A 87 -7.66 -6.17 13.50
C THR A 87 -8.70 -6.96 14.32
N LYS A 88 -8.26 -7.89 15.15
CA LYS A 88 -9.19 -8.65 16.02
C LYS A 88 -10.06 -7.74 16.90
N ASN A 89 -9.46 -6.70 17.50
CA ASN A 89 -10.10 -5.87 18.51
C ASN A 89 -10.12 -4.38 18.17
N ASN A 90 -9.69 -3.99 16.97
CA ASN A 90 -9.64 -2.58 16.58
C ASN A 90 -10.10 -2.43 15.13
N SER A 91 -10.89 -1.40 14.89
CA SER A 91 -11.24 -0.97 13.54
C SER A 91 -11.22 0.55 13.44
N ALA A 92 -10.97 1.07 12.23
CA ALA A 92 -10.97 2.50 11.98
C ALA A 92 -11.21 2.79 10.48
N ILE A 93 -11.59 4.04 10.20
CA ILE A 93 -11.73 4.57 8.84
C ILE A 93 -10.74 5.74 8.69
N PRO A 94 -9.45 5.46 8.38
CA PRO A 94 -8.47 6.50 8.15
C PRO A 94 -8.61 7.16 6.78
N VAL A 95 -8.37 8.46 6.74
CA VAL A 95 -8.06 9.22 5.54
C VAL A 95 -6.55 9.33 5.42
N GLY A 96 -6.01 9.18 4.23
CA GLY A 96 -4.58 9.23 4.02
C GLY A 96 -4.17 9.95 2.75
N ILE A 97 -2.90 10.31 2.75
CA ILE A 97 -2.20 10.90 1.61
C ILE A 97 -0.99 10.03 1.25
N GLY A 98 -0.62 10.06 0.01
CA GLY A 98 0.57 9.36 -0.47
C GLY A 98 1.31 10.16 -1.52
N ILE A 99 2.58 9.83 -1.66
CA ILE A 99 3.47 10.32 -2.72
C ILE A 99 4.21 9.14 -3.32
N ASN A 100 4.39 9.16 -4.62
CA ASN A 100 5.20 8.19 -5.35
C ASN A 100 6.00 8.95 -6.42
N SER A 101 7.32 8.88 -6.35
CA SER A 101 8.23 9.54 -7.29
C SER A 101 9.18 8.53 -7.90
N TYR A 102 9.34 8.60 -9.21
CA TYR A 102 10.32 7.83 -9.97
C TYR A 102 11.47 8.74 -10.37
N LEU A 103 12.67 8.39 -9.96
CA LEU A 103 13.90 9.12 -10.24
C LEU A 103 14.57 8.51 -11.47
N ASN A 104 14.12 8.94 -12.66
CA ASN A 104 14.59 8.41 -13.93
C ASN A 104 15.93 9.03 -14.41
N GLU A 105 16.47 9.99 -13.66
CA GLU A 105 17.74 10.65 -13.97
C GLU A 105 18.97 9.74 -13.74
N PHE A 106 18.78 8.66 -12.98
CA PHE A 106 19.83 7.68 -12.74
C PHE A 106 19.78 6.56 -13.78
N SER A 107 20.93 5.96 -14.07
CA SER A 107 21.03 4.78 -14.95
C SER A 107 20.20 3.58 -14.47
N ILE A 108 19.79 3.60 -13.20
CA ILE A 108 18.92 2.61 -12.57
C ILE A 108 17.62 3.33 -12.19
N PRO A 109 16.45 2.83 -12.59
CA PRO A 109 15.15 3.44 -12.28
C PRO A 109 14.81 3.27 -10.80
N LEU A 110 15.21 4.26 -10.00
CA LEU A 110 14.93 4.35 -8.57
C LEU A 110 13.51 4.89 -8.35
N PHE A 111 12.90 4.49 -7.23
CA PHE A 111 11.68 5.14 -6.76
C PHE A 111 11.69 5.38 -5.25
N ILE A 112 10.91 6.37 -4.83
CA ILE A 112 10.59 6.66 -3.44
C ILE A 112 9.08 6.73 -3.32
N ARG A 113 8.52 6.08 -2.30
CA ARG A 113 7.09 6.03 -2.02
C ARG A 113 6.84 6.31 -0.54
N GLY A 114 5.86 7.15 -0.25
CA GLY A 114 5.45 7.46 1.10
C GLY A 114 3.93 7.45 1.23
N GLU A 115 3.41 6.95 2.34
CA GLU A 115 2.00 7.01 2.70
C GLU A 115 1.85 7.40 4.18
N MET A 116 0.88 8.27 4.46
CA MET A 116 0.45 8.58 5.82
C MET A 116 -1.07 8.54 5.88
N ALA A 117 -1.62 7.88 6.89
CA ALA A 117 -3.06 7.80 7.11
C ALA A 117 -3.41 8.03 8.58
N TYR A 118 -4.51 8.71 8.83
CA TYR A 118 -4.97 9.03 10.17
C TYR A 118 -6.48 8.88 10.31
N ALA A 119 -6.92 8.29 11.43
CA ALA A 119 -8.30 8.33 11.87
C ALA A 119 -8.37 8.86 13.31
N PRO A 120 -9.12 9.94 13.56
CA PRO A 120 -9.41 10.42 14.90
C PRO A 120 -10.33 9.43 15.64
N LYS A 121 -10.54 9.67 16.94
CA LYS A 121 -11.36 8.81 17.79
C LYS A 121 -12.79 8.57 17.23
N ILE A 122 -13.38 9.57 16.62
CA ILE A 122 -14.73 9.47 16.02
C ILE A 122 -14.82 8.49 14.84
N LEU A 123 -13.70 8.24 14.15
CA LEU A 123 -13.57 7.28 13.05
C LEU A 123 -12.82 6.01 13.47
N SER A 124 -12.67 5.80 14.79
CA SER A 124 -12.00 4.64 15.37
C SER A 124 -12.97 3.92 16.30
N PHE A 125 -13.16 2.63 16.08
CA PHE A 125 -14.19 1.82 16.70
C PHE A 125 -13.59 0.71 17.54
N GLU A 126 -14.40 0.07 18.36
CA GLU A 126 -14.02 -0.98 19.31
C GLU A 126 -13.00 -0.45 20.33
N GLU A 127 -11.85 -1.09 20.50
CA GLU A 127 -10.80 -0.65 21.43
C GLU A 127 -9.89 0.44 20.87
N ALA A 128 -10.04 0.78 19.58
CA ALA A 128 -9.26 1.83 18.94
C ALA A 128 -9.64 3.20 19.47
N ASN A 129 -8.64 4.01 19.83
CA ASN A 129 -8.85 5.41 20.25
C ASN A 129 -8.43 6.40 19.15
N LYS A 130 -7.53 6.00 18.29
CA LYS A 130 -7.05 6.68 17.09
C LYS A 130 -6.33 5.68 16.22
N PHE A 131 -6.19 5.97 14.95
CA PHE A 131 -5.34 5.18 14.05
C PHE A 131 -4.31 6.09 13.38
N LEU A 132 -3.08 5.61 13.29
CA LEU A 132 -2.01 6.24 12.52
C LEU A 132 -1.26 5.16 11.75
N LYS A 133 -1.09 5.35 10.45
CA LYS A 133 -0.20 4.56 9.60
C LYS A 133 0.81 5.51 8.96
N LEU A 134 2.08 5.16 9.05
CA LEU A 134 3.17 5.76 8.27
C LEU A 134 3.89 4.64 7.53
N LYS A 135 4.15 4.84 6.26
CA LYS A 135 4.87 3.91 5.40
C LYS A 135 5.79 4.69 4.48
N VAL A 136 7.06 4.30 4.42
CA VAL A 136 8.05 4.86 3.50
C VAL A 136 8.80 3.71 2.86
N GLU A 137 8.94 3.75 1.55
CA GLU A 137 9.61 2.74 0.72
C GLU A 137 10.58 3.40 -0.22
N SER A 138 11.70 2.73 -0.50
CA SER A 138 12.61 3.07 -1.58
C SER A 138 13.07 1.79 -2.25
N GLY A 139 13.21 1.82 -3.57
CA GLY A 139 13.55 0.62 -4.31
C GLY A 139 13.98 0.89 -5.74
N VAL A 140 14.17 -0.19 -6.46
CA VAL A 140 14.55 -0.17 -7.87
C VAL A 140 13.57 -0.99 -8.68
N ARG A 141 13.26 -0.53 -9.88
CA ARG A 141 12.55 -1.30 -10.88
C ARG A 141 13.58 -2.07 -11.70
N PHE A 142 13.64 -3.37 -11.54
CA PHE A 142 14.63 -4.24 -12.20
C PHE A 142 14.15 -4.79 -13.53
N ILE A 143 12.83 -4.83 -13.74
CA ILE A 143 12.18 -5.13 -15.03
C ILE A 143 11.00 -4.17 -15.19
N GLU A 144 10.44 -4.08 -16.41
CA GLU A 144 9.36 -3.15 -16.73
C GLU A 144 8.16 -3.22 -15.75
N ASN A 145 7.83 -4.43 -15.33
CA ASN A 145 6.68 -4.71 -14.44
C ASN A 145 7.08 -5.20 -13.04
N GLY A 146 8.36 -5.18 -12.67
CA GLY A 146 8.84 -5.72 -11.41
C GLY A 146 9.75 -4.77 -10.66
N GLU A 147 9.53 -4.69 -9.36
CA GLU A 147 10.30 -3.86 -8.45
C GLU A 147 10.75 -4.64 -7.20
N VAL A 148 11.90 -4.26 -6.66
CA VAL A 148 12.37 -4.68 -5.34
C VAL A 148 12.55 -3.44 -4.48
N PHE A 149 12.22 -3.54 -3.21
CA PHE A 149 12.25 -2.39 -2.32
C PHE A 149 12.56 -2.77 -0.87
N VAL A 150 12.99 -1.77 -0.13
CA VAL A 150 13.08 -1.78 1.32
C VAL A 150 12.21 -0.65 1.86
N GLY A 151 11.68 -0.82 3.05
CA GLY A 151 10.81 0.18 3.63
C GLY A 151 10.72 0.11 5.13
N TYR A 152 10.10 1.14 5.68
CA TYR A 152 9.70 1.23 7.08
C TYR A 152 8.20 1.43 7.15
N ARG A 153 7.56 0.70 8.06
CA ARG A 153 6.14 0.80 8.34
C ARG A 153 5.89 0.96 9.82
N ASN A 154 5.06 1.94 10.17
CA ASN A 154 4.51 2.09 11.52
C ASN A 154 2.98 2.09 11.43
N ILE A 155 2.35 1.20 12.18
CA ILE A 155 0.89 1.13 12.36
C ILE A 155 0.63 1.24 13.85
N SER A 156 -0.23 2.17 14.26
CA SER A 156 -0.64 2.31 15.64
C SER A 156 -2.14 2.60 15.75
N PHE A 157 -2.76 1.99 16.76
CA PHE A 157 -4.12 2.31 17.20
C PHE A 157 -4.04 3.12 18.49
N LYS A 158 -4.32 2.54 19.64
CA LYS A 158 -4.09 3.17 20.95
C LYS A 158 -2.61 3.11 21.34
N LYS A 159 -1.96 1.99 21.00
CA LYS A 159 -0.54 1.71 21.18
C LYS A 159 0.06 1.34 19.82
N VAL A 160 1.38 1.33 19.73
CA VAL A 160 2.07 0.84 18.52
C VAL A 160 1.68 -0.61 18.28
N TYR A 161 1.07 -0.85 17.14
CA TYR A 161 0.67 -2.20 16.72
C TYR A 161 1.82 -2.89 15.98
N ASN A 162 2.44 -2.21 15.01
CA ASN A 162 3.53 -2.73 14.23
C ASN A 162 4.47 -1.59 13.84
N SER A 163 5.75 -1.76 14.08
CA SER A 163 6.80 -0.80 13.73
C SER A 163 8.03 -1.59 13.29
N VAL A 164 8.20 -1.74 11.97
CA VAL A 164 9.20 -2.65 11.39
C VAL A 164 9.85 -2.08 10.14
N PHE A 165 11.13 -2.44 9.93
CA PHE A 165 11.75 -2.42 8.61
C PHE A 165 11.41 -3.72 7.88
N TYR A 166 11.22 -3.65 6.57
CA TYR A 166 10.87 -4.78 5.73
C TYR A 166 11.51 -4.66 4.36
N GLY A 167 11.66 -5.79 3.69
CA GLY A 167 11.95 -5.89 2.27
C GLY A 167 10.75 -6.40 1.50
N GLY A 168 10.70 -6.13 0.22
CA GLY A 168 9.58 -6.59 -0.59
C GLY A 168 9.85 -6.64 -2.08
N VAL A 169 8.92 -7.28 -2.76
CA VAL A 169 8.84 -7.34 -4.22
C VAL A 169 7.48 -6.89 -4.67
N GLY A 170 7.41 -6.19 -5.78
CA GLY A 170 6.18 -5.70 -6.37
C GLY A 170 6.09 -6.05 -7.86
N PHE A 171 4.86 -6.26 -8.32
CA PHE A 171 4.55 -6.53 -9.72
C PHE A 171 3.36 -5.71 -10.18
N SER A 172 3.54 -5.07 -11.35
CA SER A 172 2.48 -4.35 -12.08
C SER A 172 1.98 -5.21 -13.23
N PHE A 173 0.68 -5.16 -13.58
CA PHE A 173 0.09 -5.93 -14.69
C PHE A 173 -1.20 -5.31 -15.19
#